data_acd752689ff8f94c2517fc1004360c07
#
_entry.id   acd752689ff8f94c2517fc1004360c07
#
_cell.length_a   1.000
_cell.length_b   1.000
_cell.length_c   1.000
_cell.angle_alpha   90.00
_cell.angle_beta   90.00
_cell.angle_gamma   90.00
#
_symmetry.space_group_name_H-M   'P 1'
#
loop_
_entity.id
_entity.type
_entity.pdbx_description
1 polymer ?
#
loop_
_entity_poly.entity_id
_entity_poly.type
_entity_poly.pdbx_seq_one_letter_code
_entity_poly.pdbx_strand_id
1 'polypeptide(L)'
;MGLLSGQAPAQDAGRIIVLINPNSNEGATQSMAELAQAEVGDAATVEGRSNAGAPALLTTPEDMANAVPGVVAVGTEAASDPRVAALIVSAFSDPGLPELREAVDIPVFGIGEEVFHEAARDGRPFGIVTVTPDEDLIESFRQKAASLGYEAQYRGVRVTPGDPAELVQDPDRLDAALAEAVRQSVAEDGAEAVIMGGGPLSASAIRLQPQFEQPLVVAVNAAARAAAQRIAAPD
;
A
#
# COMPACT_ATOMS: atom_id res chain seq x y z
N MET A 1 -41.70 17.00 37.13
CA MET A 1 -40.52 17.78 36.71
C MET A 1 -39.37 16.81 36.60
N GLY A 2 -39.27 16.14 35.43
CA GLY A 2 -38.29 15.10 35.20
C GLY A 2 -37.04 15.73 34.54
N LEU A 3 -35.92 15.61 35.17
CA LEU A 3 -34.60 15.99 34.61
C LEU A 3 -34.20 14.93 33.60
N LEU A 4 -34.25 15.28 32.32
CA LEU A 4 -33.62 14.55 31.25
C LEU A 4 -32.09 14.77 31.39
N SER A 5 -31.41 13.77 31.94
CA SER A 5 -29.94 13.69 31.87
C SER A 5 -29.55 13.46 30.40
N GLY A 6 -29.19 14.52 29.74
CA GLY A 6 -28.52 14.41 28.45
C GLY A 6 -27.16 13.74 28.65
N GLN A 7 -27.02 12.48 28.23
CA GLN A 7 -25.73 11.89 28.00
C GLN A 7 -25.04 12.70 26.89
N ALA A 8 -23.96 13.38 27.25
CA ALA A 8 -23.05 13.92 26.24
C ALA A 8 -22.60 12.76 25.35
N PRO A 9 -22.51 12.95 24.02
CA PRO A 9 -21.93 11.93 23.17
C PRO A 9 -20.53 11.61 23.71
N ALA A 10 -20.23 10.31 23.84
CA ALA A 10 -18.89 9.85 24.13
C ALA A 10 -17.95 10.58 23.12
N GLN A 11 -16.97 11.31 23.64
CA GLN A 11 -15.92 11.90 22.81
C GLN A 11 -15.35 10.74 21.99
N ASP A 12 -15.45 10.87 20.69
CA ASP A 12 -14.90 9.94 19.70
C ASP A 12 -13.38 9.92 19.97
N ALA A 13 -12.92 8.95 20.78
CA ALA A 13 -11.51 8.73 21.01
C ALA A 13 -11.00 8.31 19.64
N GLY A 14 -10.31 9.21 18.95
CA GLY A 14 -10.00 9.14 17.55
C GLY A 14 -9.54 7.74 17.14
N ARG A 15 -10.15 7.18 16.10
CA ARG A 15 -9.79 5.86 15.54
C ARG A 15 -8.35 5.89 15.08
N ILE A 16 -7.65 4.79 15.29
CA ILE A 16 -6.25 4.63 14.86
C ILE A 16 -6.19 3.55 13.79
N ILE A 17 -5.43 3.81 12.74
CA ILE A 17 -4.96 2.82 11.77
C ILE A 17 -3.47 2.61 12.06
N VAL A 18 -3.06 1.36 12.33
CA VAL A 18 -1.64 1.06 12.53
C VAL A 18 -1.07 0.50 11.23
N LEU A 19 -0.07 1.20 10.68
CA LEU A 19 0.72 0.78 9.54
C LEU A 19 1.97 0.04 10.04
N ILE A 20 2.09 -1.25 9.69
CA ILE A 20 3.17 -2.14 10.11
C ILE A 20 4.17 -2.28 8.98
N ASN A 21 5.39 -1.78 9.18
CA ASN A 21 6.50 -2.06 8.28
C ASN A 21 7.15 -3.39 8.67
N PRO A 22 7.18 -4.40 7.78
CA PRO A 22 7.77 -5.70 8.06
C PRO A 22 9.27 -5.70 8.34
N ASN A 23 9.97 -4.59 8.06
CA ASN A 23 11.39 -4.41 8.36
C ASN A 23 11.62 -3.39 9.49
N SER A 24 12.89 -3.22 9.90
CA SER A 24 13.26 -2.32 11.01
C SER A 24 13.64 -0.90 10.58
N ASN A 25 13.40 -0.50 9.32
CA ASN A 25 13.71 0.83 8.83
C ASN A 25 12.65 1.86 9.30
N GLU A 26 12.93 2.52 10.41
CA GLU A 26 12.03 3.52 11.00
C GLU A 26 11.76 4.72 10.07
N GLY A 27 12.76 5.16 9.30
CA GLY A 27 12.59 6.26 8.35
C GLY A 27 11.59 5.90 7.23
N ALA A 28 11.67 4.68 6.71
CA ALA A 28 10.69 4.18 5.74
C ALA A 28 9.29 4.05 6.37
N THR A 29 9.21 3.55 7.61
CA THR A 29 7.95 3.43 8.35
C THR A 29 7.28 4.79 8.52
N GLN A 30 8.03 5.81 8.94
CA GLN A 30 7.53 7.16 9.11
C GLN A 30 7.02 7.75 7.79
N SER A 31 7.81 7.62 6.72
CA SER A 31 7.42 8.12 5.39
C SER A 31 6.16 7.47 4.86
N MET A 32 5.99 6.15 5.05
CA MET A 32 4.78 5.43 4.65
C MET A 32 3.57 5.80 5.50
N ALA A 33 3.76 6.01 6.81
CA ALA A 33 2.69 6.47 7.70
C ALA A 33 2.22 7.90 7.34
N GLU A 34 3.13 8.79 6.97
CA GLU A 34 2.79 10.14 6.49
C GLU A 34 2.00 10.11 5.18
N LEU A 35 2.38 9.25 4.22
CA LEU A 35 1.62 9.04 2.99
C LEU A 35 0.21 8.50 3.28
N ALA A 36 0.10 7.51 4.16
CA ALA A 36 -1.17 6.95 4.57
C ALA A 36 -2.03 7.99 5.31
N GLN A 37 -1.44 8.79 6.21
CA GLN A 37 -2.15 9.86 6.92
C GLN A 37 -2.71 10.92 5.98
N ALA A 38 -1.92 11.32 4.97
CA ALA A 38 -2.37 12.29 3.96
C ALA A 38 -3.60 11.76 3.18
N GLU A 39 -3.67 10.45 2.93
CA GLU A 39 -4.79 9.81 2.26
C GLU A 39 -6.03 9.66 3.16
N VAL A 40 -5.83 9.28 4.41
CA VAL A 40 -6.91 9.06 5.40
C VAL A 40 -7.53 10.37 5.87
N GLY A 41 -6.76 11.47 5.88
CA GLY A 41 -7.19 12.79 6.38
C GLY A 41 -7.60 12.73 7.86
N ASP A 42 -8.75 13.33 8.17
CA ASP A 42 -9.29 13.42 9.54
C ASP A 42 -10.11 12.18 9.96
N ALA A 43 -10.26 11.16 9.09
CA ALA A 43 -11.07 9.99 9.39
C ALA A 43 -10.46 9.09 10.47
N ALA A 44 -9.13 9.07 10.59
CA ALA A 44 -8.37 8.36 11.61
C ALA A 44 -6.96 8.93 11.75
N THR A 45 -6.30 8.62 12.86
CA THR A 45 -4.85 8.84 13.01
C THR A 45 -4.10 7.62 12.49
N VAL A 46 -3.05 7.82 11.69
CA VAL A 46 -2.18 6.72 11.24
C VAL A 46 -0.91 6.67 12.08
N GLU A 47 -0.67 5.53 12.72
CA GLU A 47 0.55 5.26 13.48
C GLU A 47 1.42 4.24 12.75
N GLY A 48 2.70 4.58 12.49
CA GLY A 48 3.67 3.66 11.92
C GLY A 48 4.36 2.81 13.00
N ARG A 49 4.46 1.49 12.78
CA ARG A 49 5.23 0.57 13.64
C ARG A 49 6.15 -0.29 12.80
N SER A 50 7.42 -0.40 13.19
CA SER A 50 8.42 -1.23 12.52
C SER A 50 8.54 -2.60 13.19
N ASN A 51 8.84 -3.65 12.42
CA ASN A 51 9.28 -4.92 12.94
C ASN A 51 10.77 -4.81 13.34
N ALA A 52 11.02 -4.37 14.56
CA ALA A 52 12.39 -4.11 15.07
C ALA A 52 13.30 -5.35 15.08
N GLY A 53 12.74 -6.56 15.06
CA GLY A 53 13.48 -7.81 15.02
C GLY A 53 13.93 -8.26 13.63
N ALA A 54 13.46 -7.59 12.57
CA ALA A 54 13.83 -7.92 11.20
C ALA A 54 15.03 -7.08 10.70
N PRO A 55 15.68 -7.47 9.59
CA PRO A 55 16.64 -6.61 8.89
C PRO A 55 16.01 -5.28 8.47
N ALA A 56 16.84 -4.24 8.24
CA ALA A 56 16.38 -2.93 7.78
C ALA A 56 15.86 -2.95 6.33
N LEU A 57 16.18 -3.98 5.56
CA LEU A 57 15.70 -4.21 4.20
C LEU A 57 15.45 -5.71 4.02
N LEU A 58 14.28 -6.05 3.48
CA LEU A 58 13.92 -7.42 3.11
C LEU A 58 14.13 -7.58 1.60
N THR A 59 15.04 -8.44 1.19
CA THR A 59 15.44 -8.56 -0.22
C THR A 59 15.20 -9.96 -0.80
N THR A 60 15.00 -10.95 0.07
CA THR A 60 14.83 -12.34 -0.35
C THR A 60 13.49 -12.91 0.13
N PRO A 61 13.00 -13.97 -0.50
CA PRO A 61 11.83 -14.71 0.01
C PRO A 61 12.03 -15.23 1.45
N GLU A 62 13.26 -15.57 1.83
CA GLU A 62 13.61 -15.99 3.18
C GLU A 62 13.48 -14.84 4.17
N ASP A 63 13.96 -13.63 3.83
CA ASP A 63 13.76 -12.43 4.66
C ASP A 63 12.28 -12.16 4.90
N MET A 64 11.45 -12.28 3.84
CA MET A 64 10.00 -12.08 3.93
C MET A 64 9.37 -13.11 4.86
N ALA A 65 9.73 -14.40 4.73
CA ALA A 65 9.22 -15.46 5.59
C ALA A 65 9.65 -15.27 7.05
N ASN A 66 10.91 -14.87 7.29
CA ASN A 66 11.44 -14.60 8.63
C ASN A 66 10.83 -13.36 9.30
N ALA A 67 10.28 -12.42 8.52
CA ALA A 67 9.59 -11.24 9.05
C ALA A 67 8.17 -11.54 9.58
N VAL A 68 7.53 -12.61 9.12
CA VAL A 68 6.13 -12.95 9.43
C VAL A 68 5.82 -12.97 10.93
N PRO A 69 6.59 -13.67 11.80
CA PRO A 69 6.29 -13.70 13.23
C PRO A 69 6.32 -12.32 13.87
N GLY A 70 7.24 -11.44 13.44
CA GLY A 70 7.35 -10.08 13.94
C GLY A 70 6.17 -9.20 13.50
N VAL A 71 5.71 -9.32 12.25
CA VAL A 71 4.52 -8.63 11.76
C VAL A 71 3.29 -9.03 12.57
N VAL A 72 3.10 -10.32 12.81
CA VAL A 72 1.97 -10.84 13.62
C VAL A 72 2.06 -10.33 15.05
N ALA A 73 3.24 -10.34 15.66
CA ALA A 73 3.43 -9.86 17.05
C ALA A 73 3.11 -8.36 17.16
N VAL A 74 3.63 -7.52 16.26
CA VAL A 74 3.37 -6.07 16.23
C VAL A 74 1.88 -5.79 16.01
N GLY A 75 1.25 -6.50 15.08
CA GLY A 75 -0.17 -6.32 14.77
C GLY A 75 -1.09 -6.77 15.89
N THR A 76 -0.80 -7.91 16.54
CA THR A 76 -1.58 -8.40 17.69
C THR A 76 -1.45 -7.47 18.89
N GLU A 77 -0.25 -6.96 19.16
CA GLU A 77 -0.04 -5.94 20.20
C GLU A 77 -0.83 -4.67 19.89
N ALA A 78 -0.76 -4.19 18.64
CA ALA A 78 -1.52 -3.01 18.23
C ALA A 78 -3.03 -3.20 18.40
N ALA A 79 -3.56 -4.36 17.99
CA ALA A 79 -5.00 -4.68 18.08
C ALA A 79 -5.51 -4.80 19.54
N SER A 80 -4.63 -4.87 20.54
CA SER A 80 -5.02 -4.84 21.96
C SER A 80 -5.49 -3.45 22.44
N ASP A 81 -5.18 -2.38 21.72
CA ASP A 81 -5.71 -1.04 21.97
C ASP A 81 -7.09 -0.91 21.29
N PRO A 82 -8.17 -0.70 22.08
CA PRO A 82 -9.53 -0.61 21.52
C PRO A 82 -9.76 0.57 20.58
N ARG A 83 -8.83 1.53 20.50
CA ARG A 83 -8.88 2.62 19.53
C ARG A 83 -8.38 2.21 18.15
N VAL A 84 -7.62 1.12 18.07
CA VAL A 84 -7.10 0.62 16.78
C VAL A 84 -8.24 -0.05 16.02
N ALA A 85 -8.62 0.58 14.92
CA ALA A 85 -9.77 0.18 14.10
C ALA A 85 -9.38 -0.64 12.87
N ALA A 86 -8.12 -0.56 12.42
CA ALA A 86 -7.60 -1.33 11.29
C ALA A 86 -6.07 -1.42 11.33
N LEU A 87 -5.52 -2.43 10.65
CA LEU A 87 -4.08 -2.64 10.45
C LEU A 87 -3.75 -2.62 8.97
N ILE A 88 -2.55 -2.13 8.62
CA ILE A 88 -2.01 -2.17 7.25
C ILE A 88 -0.62 -2.83 7.30
N VAL A 89 -0.41 -3.91 6.55
CA VAL A 89 0.91 -4.51 6.32
C VAL A 89 1.56 -3.79 5.15
N SER A 90 2.69 -3.13 5.39
CA SER A 90 3.30 -2.19 4.44
C SER A 90 4.56 -2.73 3.78
N ALA A 91 4.39 -3.82 3.02
CA ALA A 91 5.34 -4.30 2.01
C ALA A 91 4.55 -4.90 0.84
N PHE A 92 5.07 -4.80 -0.38
CA PHE A 92 4.34 -5.21 -1.59
C PHE A 92 4.05 -6.72 -1.66
N SER A 93 4.86 -7.54 -1.00
CA SER A 93 4.64 -8.99 -0.86
C SER A 93 3.65 -9.38 0.23
N ASP A 94 3.18 -8.43 1.05
CA ASP A 94 2.25 -8.62 2.16
C ASP A 94 2.67 -9.74 3.15
N PRO A 95 3.92 -9.77 3.67
CA PRO A 95 4.37 -10.84 4.55
C PRO A 95 3.60 -10.84 5.86
N GLY A 96 3.05 -12.00 6.23
CA GLY A 96 2.27 -12.18 7.46
C GLY A 96 0.84 -11.68 7.40
N LEU A 97 0.35 -11.25 6.23
CA LEU A 97 -1.03 -10.77 6.08
C LEU A 97 -2.08 -11.84 6.39
N PRO A 98 -1.98 -13.09 5.86
CA PRO A 98 -2.91 -14.15 6.20
C PRO A 98 -2.88 -14.51 7.70
N GLU A 99 -1.70 -14.66 8.26
CA GLU A 99 -1.49 -15.03 9.66
C GLU A 99 -2.02 -13.95 10.61
N LEU A 100 -1.81 -12.68 10.26
CA LEU A 100 -2.31 -11.57 11.05
C LEU A 100 -3.85 -11.48 11.00
N ARG A 101 -4.46 -11.74 9.84
CA ARG A 101 -5.91 -11.85 9.70
C ARG A 101 -6.53 -12.94 10.56
N GLU A 102 -5.81 -14.05 10.77
CA GLU A 102 -6.24 -15.12 11.66
C GLU A 102 -6.05 -14.79 13.15
N ALA A 103 -5.11 -13.89 13.47
CA ALA A 103 -4.72 -13.57 14.84
C ALA A 103 -5.54 -12.43 15.46
N VAL A 104 -6.25 -11.61 14.68
CA VAL A 104 -6.98 -10.44 15.17
C VAL A 104 -8.39 -10.35 14.58
N ASP A 105 -9.32 -9.73 15.32
CA ASP A 105 -10.72 -9.56 14.90
C ASP A 105 -10.97 -8.27 14.09
N ILE A 106 -10.00 -7.34 14.07
CA ILE A 106 -10.12 -6.08 13.35
C ILE A 106 -9.64 -6.23 11.89
N PRO A 107 -10.12 -5.37 10.95
CA PRO A 107 -9.72 -5.44 9.54
C PRO A 107 -8.21 -5.29 9.34
N VAL A 108 -7.63 -6.13 8.47
CA VAL A 108 -6.21 -6.09 8.10
C VAL A 108 -6.07 -5.99 6.59
N PHE A 109 -5.33 -5.00 6.12
CA PHE A 109 -5.08 -4.70 4.72
C PHE A 109 -3.60 -4.89 4.39
N GLY A 110 -3.30 -5.42 3.20
CA GLY A 110 -1.94 -5.48 2.66
C GLY A 110 -1.77 -4.47 1.54
N ILE A 111 -0.68 -3.71 1.53
CA ILE A 111 -0.47 -2.71 0.45
C ILE A 111 -0.32 -3.38 -0.92
N GLY A 112 0.24 -4.60 -0.95
CA GLY A 112 0.42 -5.36 -2.18
C GLY A 112 -0.89 -5.95 -2.71
N GLU A 113 -1.86 -6.28 -1.86
CA GLU A 113 -3.19 -6.72 -2.26
C GLU A 113 -4.06 -5.54 -2.69
N GLU A 114 -4.11 -4.49 -1.88
CA GLU A 114 -4.99 -3.35 -2.10
C GLU A 114 -4.65 -2.53 -3.34
N VAL A 115 -3.38 -2.48 -3.75
CA VAL A 115 -2.99 -1.79 -4.97
C VAL A 115 -3.58 -2.45 -6.21
N PHE A 116 -3.70 -3.78 -6.22
CA PHE A 116 -4.35 -4.50 -7.31
C PHE A 116 -5.88 -4.33 -7.26
N HIS A 117 -6.49 -4.39 -6.07
CA HIS A 117 -7.93 -4.13 -5.91
C HIS A 117 -8.31 -2.73 -6.39
N GLU A 118 -7.52 -1.72 -6.04
CA GLU A 118 -7.73 -0.35 -6.50
C GLU A 118 -7.56 -0.22 -8.02
N ALA A 119 -6.48 -0.80 -8.58
CA ALA A 119 -6.20 -0.72 -10.00
C ALA A 119 -7.28 -1.43 -10.85
N ALA A 120 -7.72 -2.62 -10.42
CA ALA A 120 -8.73 -3.42 -11.11
C ALA A 120 -10.17 -3.01 -10.80
N ARG A 121 -10.40 -1.95 -10.03
CA ARG A 121 -11.75 -1.49 -9.64
C ARG A 121 -12.65 -1.35 -10.86
N ASP A 122 -13.89 -1.78 -10.72
CA ASP A 122 -14.92 -1.75 -11.76
C ASP A 122 -14.54 -2.53 -13.05
N GLY A 123 -13.64 -3.50 -12.93
CA GLY A 123 -13.18 -4.33 -14.05
C GLY A 123 -12.15 -3.64 -14.96
N ARG A 124 -11.54 -2.54 -14.53
CA ARG A 124 -10.56 -1.80 -15.34
C ARG A 124 -9.36 -2.65 -15.72
N PRO A 125 -8.90 -2.60 -16.97
CA PRO A 125 -7.58 -3.07 -17.36
C PRO A 125 -6.49 -2.23 -16.68
N PHE A 126 -5.45 -2.88 -16.16
CA PHE A 126 -4.36 -2.15 -15.52
C PHE A 126 -2.99 -2.67 -15.91
N GLY A 127 -2.04 -1.75 -16.02
CA GLY A 127 -0.62 -2.04 -16.17
C GLY A 127 0.16 -1.73 -14.90
N ILE A 128 1.43 -2.12 -14.91
CA ILE A 128 2.39 -1.79 -13.86
C ILE A 128 3.58 -1.09 -14.50
N VAL A 129 4.08 -0.04 -13.87
CA VAL A 129 5.31 0.63 -14.27
C VAL A 129 6.33 0.51 -13.14
N THR A 130 7.56 0.10 -13.47
CA THR A 130 8.66 -0.03 -12.52
C THR A 130 9.97 0.44 -13.14
N VAL A 131 10.95 0.77 -12.28
CA VAL A 131 12.33 1.07 -12.71
C VAL A 131 13.22 -0.18 -12.70
N THR A 132 12.78 -1.26 -12.06
CA THR A 132 13.61 -2.44 -11.81
C THR A 132 13.39 -3.49 -12.90
N PRO A 133 14.42 -3.80 -13.74
CA PRO A 133 14.31 -4.77 -14.83
C PRO A 133 14.58 -6.21 -14.33
N ASP A 134 13.98 -6.61 -13.22
CA ASP A 134 14.14 -7.92 -12.61
C ASP A 134 13.00 -8.85 -13.06
N GLU A 135 13.34 -9.98 -13.68
CA GLU A 135 12.36 -10.91 -14.24
C GLU A 135 11.55 -11.61 -13.15
N ASP A 136 12.15 -11.92 -11.99
CA ASP A 136 11.45 -12.57 -10.88
C ASP A 136 10.44 -11.60 -10.25
N LEU A 137 10.81 -10.33 -10.14
CA LEU A 137 9.89 -9.28 -9.69
C LEU A 137 8.71 -9.12 -10.66
N ILE A 138 8.98 -9.06 -11.97
CA ILE A 138 7.94 -8.92 -13.00
C ILE A 138 7.00 -10.13 -12.97
N GLU A 139 7.55 -11.33 -12.85
CA GLU A 139 6.74 -12.56 -12.73
C GLU A 139 5.92 -12.58 -11.43
N SER A 140 6.46 -12.07 -10.32
CA SER A 140 5.72 -11.97 -9.05
C SER A 140 4.48 -11.07 -9.17
N PHE A 141 4.55 -9.99 -9.95
CA PHE A 141 3.39 -9.13 -10.23
C PHE A 141 2.30 -9.89 -11.01
N ARG A 142 2.69 -10.66 -12.02
CA ARG A 142 1.76 -11.48 -12.80
C ARG A 142 1.07 -12.54 -11.91
N GLN A 143 1.86 -13.21 -11.07
CA GLN A 143 1.35 -14.22 -10.14
C GLN A 143 0.40 -13.60 -9.11
N LYS A 144 0.72 -12.43 -8.58
CA LYS A 144 -0.15 -11.70 -7.65
C LYS A 144 -1.47 -11.33 -8.32
N ALA A 145 -1.44 -10.78 -9.54
CA ALA A 145 -2.65 -10.48 -10.30
C ALA A 145 -3.53 -11.73 -10.50
N ALA A 146 -2.92 -12.86 -10.88
CA ALA A 146 -3.63 -14.12 -11.07
C ALA A 146 -4.23 -14.67 -9.76
N SER A 147 -3.47 -14.63 -8.65
CA SER A 147 -3.92 -15.11 -7.34
C SER A 147 -5.11 -14.30 -6.80
N LEU A 148 -5.21 -13.02 -7.16
CA LEU A 148 -6.32 -12.15 -6.80
C LEU A 148 -7.48 -12.18 -7.80
N GLY A 149 -7.38 -12.99 -8.87
CA GLY A 149 -8.42 -13.14 -9.90
C GLY A 149 -8.43 -12.02 -10.95
N TYR A 150 -7.36 -11.25 -11.09
CA TYR A 150 -7.24 -10.11 -12.01
C TYR A 150 -6.44 -10.41 -13.29
N GLU A 151 -6.21 -11.68 -13.62
CA GLU A 151 -5.43 -12.07 -14.81
C GLU A 151 -6.00 -11.46 -16.10
N ALA A 152 -7.32 -11.40 -16.22
CA ALA A 152 -7.99 -10.84 -17.40
C ALA A 152 -7.83 -9.32 -17.54
N GLN A 153 -7.65 -8.59 -16.43
CA GLN A 153 -7.46 -7.14 -16.39
C GLN A 153 -5.99 -6.75 -16.51
N TYR A 154 -5.06 -7.64 -16.13
CA TYR A 154 -3.63 -7.35 -16.13
C TYR A 154 -3.08 -7.19 -17.55
N ARG A 155 -2.36 -6.10 -17.80
CA ARG A 155 -1.80 -5.71 -19.11
C ARG A 155 -0.28 -5.82 -19.17
N GLY A 156 0.37 -6.29 -18.12
CA GLY A 156 1.83 -6.44 -18.09
C GLY A 156 2.55 -5.30 -17.38
N VAL A 157 3.88 -5.34 -17.51
CA VAL A 157 4.79 -4.38 -16.86
C VAL A 157 5.57 -3.61 -17.91
N ARG A 158 5.64 -2.29 -17.76
CA ARG A 158 6.58 -1.43 -18.46
C ARG A 158 7.74 -1.07 -17.53
N VAL A 159 8.95 -1.38 -17.95
CA VAL A 159 10.19 -1.02 -17.23
C VAL A 159 10.76 0.23 -17.84
N THR A 160 11.11 1.22 -17.02
CA THR A 160 11.77 2.43 -17.53
C THR A 160 13.17 2.10 -18.08
N PRO A 161 13.61 2.75 -19.15
CA PRO A 161 14.98 2.60 -19.63
C PRO A 161 15.97 3.29 -18.69
N GLY A 162 17.19 2.75 -18.60
CA GLY A 162 18.29 3.32 -17.81
C GLY A 162 18.62 2.51 -16.56
N ASP A 163 19.64 2.95 -15.84
CA ASP A 163 20.04 2.35 -14.57
C ASP A 163 19.12 2.81 -13.44
N PRO A 164 18.45 1.89 -12.72
CA PRO A 164 17.55 2.25 -11.62
C PRO A 164 18.22 3.08 -10.53
N ALA A 165 19.48 2.77 -10.18
CA ALA A 165 20.20 3.46 -9.13
C ALA A 165 20.54 4.92 -9.51
N GLU A 166 20.78 5.19 -10.80
CA GLU A 166 20.96 6.55 -11.30
C GLU A 166 19.64 7.31 -11.40
N LEU A 167 18.58 6.65 -11.88
CA LEU A 167 17.25 7.27 -12.04
C LEU A 167 16.69 7.76 -10.71
N VAL A 168 16.77 6.96 -9.64
CA VAL A 168 16.20 7.36 -8.33
C VAL A 168 16.94 8.51 -7.65
N GLN A 169 18.16 8.86 -8.12
CA GLN A 169 18.92 10.01 -7.62
C GLN A 169 18.55 11.33 -8.30
N ASP A 170 17.86 11.28 -9.44
CA ASP A 170 17.45 12.44 -10.21
C ASP A 170 15.92 12.42 -10.40
N PRO A 171 15.17 13.11 -9.53
CA PRO A 171 13.70 13.10 -9.56
C PRO A 171 13.10 13.56 -10.90
N ASP A 172 13.73 14.51 -11.59
CA ASP A 172 13.21 15.02 -12.86
C ASP A 172 13.38 13.98 -13.99
N ARG A 173 14.52 13.31 -14.03
CA ARG A 173 14.78 12.21 -14.98
C ARG A 173 13.89 11.01 -14.66
N LEU A 174 13.73 10.68 -13.39
CA LEU A 174 12.84 9.60 -12.95
C LEU A 174 11.40 9.88 -13.38
N ASP A 175 10.89 11.06 -13.09
CA ASP A 175 9.53 11.45 -13.46
C ASP A 175 9.31 11.43 -14.98
N ALA A 176 10.29 11.91 -15.77
CA ALA A 176 10.20 11.87 -17.23
C ALA A 176 10.17 10.42 -17.77
N ALA A 177 11.02 9.53 -17.25
CA ALA A 177 11.07 8.13 -17.65
C ALA A 177 9.80 7.38 -17.26
N LEU A 178 9.29 7.61 -16.04
CA LEU A 178 8.02 7.02 -15.57
C LEU A 178 6.83 7.52 -16.37
N ALA A 179 6.75 8.83 -16.67
CA ALA A 179 5.68 9.39 -17.48
C ALA A 179 5.64 8.77 -18.88
N GLU A 180 6.80 8.48 -19.48
CA GLU A 180 6.86 7.82 -20.78
C GLU A 180 6.36 6.36 -20.67
N ALA A 181 6.80 5.61 -19.66
CA ALA A 181 6.36 4.24 -19.45
C ALA A 181 4.84 4.16 -19.16
N VAL A 182 4.29 5.13 -18.41
CA VAL A 182 2.84 5.24 -18.20
C VAL A 182 2.10 5.50 -19.52
N ARG A 183 2.58 6.44 -20.35
CA ARG A 183 1.99 6.70 -21.69
C ARG A 183 1.96 5.45 -22.54
N GLN A 184 3.04 4.66 -22.56
CA GLN A 184 3.12 3.40 -23.30
C GLN A 184 2.14 2.37 -22.74
N SER A 185 2.06 2.22 -21.43
CA SER A 185 1.11 1.30 -20.80
C SER A 185 -0.35 1.65 -21.16
N VAL A 186 -0.69 2.93 -21.18
CA VAL A 186 -2.03 3.40 -21.57
C VAL A 186 -2.28 3.23 -23.07
N ALA A 187 -1.36 3.72 -23.92
CA ALA A 187 -1.60 3.83 -25.36
C ALA A 187 -1.41 2.50 -26.12
N GLU A 188 -0.45 1.68 -25.69
CA GLU A 188 -0.08 0.45 -26.40
C GLU A 188 -0.68 -0.80 -25.74
N ASP A 189 -0.75 -0.85 -24.39
CA ASP A 189 -1.24 -2.01 -23.66
C ASP A 189 -2.73 -1.88 -23.28
N GLY A 190 -3.31 -0.69 -23.45
CA GLY A 190 -4.71 -0.42 -23.14
C GLY A 190 -5.01 -0.39 -21.64
N ALA A 191 -4.04 0.03 -20.81
CA ALA A 191 -4.27 0.21 -19.39
C ALA A 191 -5.16 1.43 -19.11
N GLU A 192 -6.15 1.25 -18.25
CA GLU A 192 -7.02 2.30 -17.75
C GLU A 192 -6.68 2.72 -16.30
N ALA A 193 -5.74 2.01 -15.68
CA ALA A 193 -5.06 2.37 -14.43
C ALA A 193 -3.63 1.87 -14.48
N VAL A 194 -2.70 2.53 -13.77
CA VAL A 194 -1.30 2.12 -13.74
C VAL A 194 -0.80 2.06 -12.30
N ILE A 195 -0.37 0.87 -11.89
CA ILE A 195 0.29 0.66 -10.59
C ILE A 195 1.73 1.18 -10.69
N MET A 196 2.11 2.04 -9.76
CA MET A 196 3.49 2.48 -9.60
C MET A 196 4.24 1.49 -8.71
N GLY A 197 4.93 0.54 -9.38
CA GLY A 197 5.51 -0.67 -8.78
C GLY A 197 6.86 -0.44 -8.12
N GLY A 198 6.86 0.19 -6.94
CA GLY A 198 8.05 0.39 -6.12
C GLY A 198 7.88 1.53 -5.12
N GLY A 199 8.42 1.37 -3.90
CA GLY A 199 8.32 2.38 -2.83
C GLY A 199 8.82 3.77 -3.25
N PRO A 200 10.01 3.91 -3.89
CA PRO A 200 10.52 5.19 -4.36
C PRO A 200 9.63 5.90 -5.38
N LEU A 201 8.73 5.17 -6.06
CA LEU A 201 7.89 5.72 -7.13
C LEU A 201 6.62 6.41 -6.61
N SER A 202 6.31 6.31 -5.32
CA SER A 202 5.12 6.92 -4.73
C SER A 202 5.10 8.45 -4.88
N ALA A 203 6.24 9.10 -4.61
CA ALA A 203 6.36 10.55 -4.77
C ALA A 203 6.24 10.98 -6.25
N SER A 204 6.82 10.21 -7.16
CA SER A 204 6.68 10.44 -8.61
C SER A 204 5.23 10.28 -9.07
N ALA A 205 4.52 9.25 -8.59
CA ALA A 205 3.11 9.05 -8.91
C ALA A 205 2.27 10.28 -8.55
N ILE A 206 2.46 10.83 -7.37
CA ILE A 206 1.74 12.03 -6.91
C ILE A 206 2.04 13.24 -7.81
N ARG A 207 3.31 13.47 -8.17
CA ARG A 207 3.70 14.57 -9.06
C ARG A 207 3.19 14.40 -10.48
N LEU A 208 3.14 13.17 -10.96
CA LEU A 208 2.74 12.84 -12.33
C LEU A 208 1.21 12.75 -12.51
N GLN A 209 0.44 12.42 -11.47
CA GLN A 209 -1.00 12.25 -11.58
C GLN A 209 -1.73 13.38 -12.32
N PRO A 210 -1.40 14.67 -12.15
CA PRO A 210 -2.06 15.74 -12.90
C PRO A 210 -1.86 15.70 -14.42
N GLN A 211 -0.92 14.91 -14.93
CA GLN A 211 -0.63 14.76 -16.35
C GLN A 211 -1.44 13.63 -17.01
N PHE A 212 -2.14 12.81 -16.23
CA PHE A 212 -2.84 11.61 -16.69
C PHE A 212 -4.30 11.60 -16.21
N GLU A 213 -5.21 11.19 -17.10
CA GLU A 213 -6.61 10.93 -16.75
C GLU A 213 -6.74 9.60 -16.00
N GLN A 214 -5.87 8.63 -16.33
CA GLN A 214 -5.81 7.33 -15.68
C GLN A 214 -5.24 7.47 -14.26
N PRO A 215 -5.79 6.76 -13.26
CA PRO A 215 -5.21 6.76 -11.93
C PRO A 215 -3.82 6.10 -11.92
N LEU A 216 -2.86 6.81 -11.33
CA LEU A 216 -1.55 6.28 -10.98
C LEU A 216 -1.62 5.73 -9.55
N VAL A 217 -1.75 4.42 -9.41
CA VAL A 217 -2.07 3.78 -8.13
C VAL A 217 -0.81 3.53 -7.30
N VAL A 218 -0.81 4.07 -6.08
CA VAL A 218 0.24 3.91 -5.09
C VAL A 218 -0.22 2.93 -4.01
N ALA A 219 0.60 1.94 -3.71
CA ALA A 219 0.22 0.82 -2.85
C ALA A 219 -0.19 1.26 -1.42
N VAL A 220 0.59 2.13 -0.78
CA VAL A 220 0.28 2.65 0.56
C VAL A 220 -1.03 3.43 0.56
N ASN A 221 -1.25 4.29 -0.45
CA ASN A 221 -2.48 5.09 -0.55
C ASN A 221 -3.71 4.20 -0.79
N ALA A 222 -3.59 3.15 -1.62
CA ALA A 222 -4.68 2.21 -1.87
C ALA A 222 -5.13 1.51 -0.58
N ALA A 223 -4.19 0.97 0.20
CA ALA A 223 -4.50 0.33 1.48
C ALA A 223 -5.04 1.32 2.52
N ALA A 224 -4.49 2.52 2.60
CA ALA A 224 -4.98 3.57 3.50
C ALA A 224 -6.42 3.95 3.18
N ARG A 225 -6.75 4.08 1.89
CA ARG A 225 -8.11 4.37 1.41
C ARG A 225 -9.08 3.24 1.72
N ALA A 226 -8.68 1.98 1.49
CA ALA A 226 -9.48 0.81 1.80
C ALA A 226 -9.75 0.72 3.32
N ALA A 227 -8.74 0.93 4.16
CA ALA A 227 -8.88 0.96 5.61
C ALA A 227 -9.83 2.08 6.07
N ALA A 228 -9.66 3.32 5.56
CA ALA A 228 -10.52 4.43 5.89
C ALA A 228 -11.99 4.18 5.49
N GLN A 229 -12.23 3.63 4.32
CA GLN A 229 -13.57 3.26 3.85
C GLN A 229 -14.21 2.19 4.75
N ARG A 230 -13.45 1.16 5.14
CA ARG A 230 -13.96 0.07 6.00
C ARG A 230 -14.33 0.55 7.39
N ILE A 231 -13.52 1.43 8.00
CA ILE A 231 -13.83 1.97 9.33
C ILE A 231 -14.95 3.03 9.31
N ALA A 232 -15.21 3.66 8.17
CA ALA A 232 -16.33 4.59 8.01
C ALA A 232 -17.66 3.89 7.71
N ALA A 233 -17.62 2.64 7.23
CA ALA A 233 -18.84 1.88 6.95
C ALA A 233 -19.58 1.55 8.25
N PRO A 234 -20.90 1.71 8.31
CA PRO A 234 -21.70 1.22 9.44
C PRO A 234 -21.64 -0.32 9.50
N ASP A 235 -21.60 -0.87 10.72
CA ASP A 235 -21.70 -2.31 10.98
C ASP A 235 -23.05 -2.88 10.55
#